data_5b84ad269cb58a9dc9292ab4d707cc17
#
_entry.id   5b84ad269cb58a9dc9292ab4d707cc17
#
_cell.length_a   1.000
_cell.length_b   1.000
_cell.length_c   1.000
_cell.angle_alpha   90.00
_cell.angle_beta   90.00
_cell.angle_gamma   90.00
#
_symmetry.space_group_name_H-M   'P 1'
#
loop_
_entity.id
_entity.type
_entity.pdbx_description
1 polymer ?
#
loop_
_entity_poly.entity_id
_entity_poly.type
_entity_poly.pdbx_seq_one_letter_code
_entity_poly.pdbx_strand_id
1 'polypeptide(L)'
;MAKINLIKRSDYDRVLITETLPYETPIIFSNDGLYDCIKGQSEASPFQKSLVDALILGKGPSLATTCTQPYLYKIRKNSLEYRRLALLHPISQWKIREFYRRYEKLILHYCSHSPASIRAPKSIASTFYSKNSWENVYKYKTGAVALESLDGYAKHTPSFFSYRGCDRLYKFFTSVDYFQLEKRFQSQMTLDVSKCFDSIYTHSIVWATKEKEFIKKNLRAGSFGDEFDVVIRHGNHNETNGIPIGPEVSRIFSEIIFQEIDRITIDNLKDLKFDVDYVFRRYVDDVYIFARDESITKQIYSTYSDSLMSFNLHANAAKATTQNRPFVTKKSRLIFGASDCVNIFFESFLQDEGRGVLIPKPIYSPWRLAKKFIDSIKVLCSQSDVDYDEIASFLISSITERIKRLVNSDISEMEKEVKRGYVSAIDVMFEVL
;
A
#
# COMPACT_ATOMS: atom_id res chain seq x y z
N MET A 1 -16.57 18.23 -21.92
CA MET A 1 -15.53 18.22 -20.90
C MET A 1 -16.17 17.79 -19.59
N ALA A 2 -15.77 16.69 -19.00
CA ALA A 2 -16.28 16.27 -17.69
C ALA A 2 -15.91 17.34 -16.65
N LYS A 3 -16.88 17.74 -15.84
CA LYS A 3 -16.67 18.76 -14.81
C LYS A 3 -15.77 18.15 -13.73
N ILE A 4 -14.53 18.61 -13.63
CA ILE A 4 -13.60 18.19 -12.56
C ILE A 4 -14.11 18.79 -11.27
N ASN A 5 -14.59 17.95 -10.36
CA ASN A 5 -15.00 18.38 -9.03
C ASN A 5 -13.76 18.46 -8.13
N LEU A 6 -13.29 19.66 -7.88
CA LEU A 6 -12.19 19.91 -6.96
C LEU A 6 -12.65 19.67 -5.52
N ILE A 7 -12.07 18.68 -4.86
CA ILE A 7 -12.25 18.46 -3.44
C ILE A 7 -11.15 19.22 -2.70
N LYS A 8 -11.54 20.19 -1.90
CA LYS A 8 -10.60 21.04 -1.16
C LYS A 8 -9.87 20.22 -0.08
N ARG A 9 -8.64 20.63 0.25
CA ARG A 9 -7.84 20.07 1.35
C ARG A 9 -8.59 20.08 2.71
N SER A 10 -9.42 21.07 2.92
CA SER A 10 -10.26 21.22 4.12
C SER A 10 -11.54 20.38 4.12
N ASP A 11 -11.80 19.62 3.07
CA ASP A 11 -12.95 18.74 3.00
C ASP A 11 -12.66 17.40 3.66
N TYR A 12 -13.02 17.27 4.93
CA TYR A 12 -12.82 16.06 5.71
C TYR A 12 -13.78 14.92 5.31
N ASP A 13 -14.91 15.22 4.64
CA ASP A 13 -15.85 14.19 4.20
C ASP A 13 -15.24 13.26 3.17
N ARG A 14 -14.14 13.67 2.51
CA ARG A 14 -13.37 12.81 1.62
C ARG A 14 -12.80 11.55 2.30
N VAL A 15 -12.72 11.51 3.63
CA VAL A 15 -12.37 10.29 4.39
C VAL A 15 -13.29 9.14 4.01
N LEU A 16 -14.57 9.40 3.73
CA LEU A 16 -15.53 8.39 3.28
C LEU A 16 -15.12 7.73 1.96
N ILE A 17 -14.33 8.42 1.12
CA ILE A 17 -13.83 7.88 -0.14
C ILE A 17 -12.45 7.23 0.04
N THR A 18 -11.59 7.85 0.87
CA THR A 18 -10.17 7.49 0.96
C THR A 18 -9.86 6.47 2.03
N GLU A 19 -10.75 6.25 2.99
CA GLU A 19 -10.53 5.29 4.08
C GLU A 19 -10.46 3.85 3.58
N THR A 20 -11.23 3.54 2.55
CA THR A 20 -11.12 2.27 1.84
C THR A 20 -10.12 2.41 0.70
N LEU A 21 -8.90 1.92 0.91
CA LEU A 21 -7.85 2.01 -0.11
C LEU A 21 -8.20 1.19 -1.36
N PRO A 22 -7.97 1.75 -2.56
CA PRO A 22 -8.47 1.18 -3.81
C PRO A 22 -8.03 -0.26 -4.09
N TYR A 23 -6.81 -0.64 -3.70
CA TYR A 23 -6.25 -1.98 -3.97
C TYR A 23 -6.87 -3.11 -3.16
N GLU A 24 -7.51 -2.77 -2.05
CA GLU A 24 -8.01 -3.74 -1.10
C GLU A 24 -9.53 -3.78 -1.10
N THR A 25 -10.17 -2.86 -1.82
CA THR A 25 -11.62 -2.79 -1.95
C THR A 25 -12.09 -3.69 -3.09
N PRO A 26 -13.13 -4.52 -2.91
CA PRO A 26 -13.72 -5.26 -4.02
C PRO A 26 -14.14 -4.32 -5.15
N ILE A 27 -13.95 -4.74 -6.40
CA ILE A 27 -14.14 -3.89 -7.58
C ILE A 27 -15.56 -3.36 -7.74
N ILE A 28 -16.52 -4.07 -7.15
CA ILE A 28 -17.95 -3.73 -7.16
C ILE A 28 -18.32 -2.74 -6.04
N PHE A 29 -17.41 -2.44 -5.12
CA PHE A 29 -17.68 -1.59 -3.97
C PHE A 29 -17.10 -0.19 -4.17
N SER A 30 -17.91 0.83 -3.89
CA SER A 30 -17.49 2.23 -3.88
C SER A 30 -18.31 3.03 -2.87
N ASN A 31 -17.64 3.92 -2.16
CA ASN A 31 -18.28 4.90 -1.27
C ASN A 31 -18.56 6.24 -1.96
N ASP A 32 -18.33 6.37 -3.24
CA ASP A 32 -18.50 7.64 -3.96
C ASP A 32 -19.94 8.15 -3.85
N GLY A 33 -20.93 7.25 -4.00
CA GLY A 33 -22.35 7.59 -3.85
C GLY A 33 -22.71 8.10 -2.45
N LEU A 34 -22.08 7.56 -1.41
CA LEU A 34 -22.29 8.02 -0.04
C LEU A 34 -21.74 9.45 0.16
N TYR A 35 -20.52 9.69 -0.32
CA TYR A 35 -19.90 11.02 -0.29
C TYR A 35 -20.73 12.06 -1.07
N ASP A 36 -21.14 11.71 -2.30
CA ASP A 36 -21.95 12.60 -3.16
C ASP A 36 -23.30 12.96 -2.52
N CYS A 37 -23.93 11.99 -1.85
CA CYS A 37 -25.19 12.20 -1.17
C CYS A 37 -25.05 13.18 0.02
N ILE A 38 -23.98 13.03 0.80
CA ILE A 38 -23.67 13.92 1.94
C ILE A 38 -23.37 15.35 1.45
N LYS A 39 -22.66 15.48 0.33
CA LYS A 39 -22.35 16.79 -0.27
C LYS A 39 -23.51 17.43 -1.02
N GLY A 40 -24.65 16.75 -1.18
CA GLY A 40 -25.76 17.23 -1.98
C GLY A 40 -25.42 17.37 -3.47
N GLN A 41 -24.40 16.65 -3.95
CA GLN A 41 -23.93 16.73 -5.34
C GLN A 41 -24.67 15.76 -6.28
N SER A 42 -25.42 14.82 -5.73
CA SER A 42 -26.28 13.90 -6.48
C SER A 42 -27.75 14.28 -6.30
N GLU A 43 -28.56 14.05 -7.33
CA GLU A 43 -30.02 14.03 -7.21
C GLU A 43 -30.47 12.79 -6.44
N ALA A 44 -30.02 12.69 -5.19
CA ALA A 44 -30.36 11.57 -4.33
C ALA A 44 -31.88 11.54 -4.08
N SER A 45 -32.49 10.40 -4.30
CA SER A 45 -33.90 10.18 -3.99
C SER A 45 -34.18 10.42 -2.49
N PRO A 46 -35.42 10.74 -2.11
CA PRO A 46 -35.80 10.87 -0.69
C PRO A 46 -35.41 9.65 0.16
N PHE A 47 -35.51 8.43 -0.44
CA PHE A 47 -35.11 7.17 0.19
C PHE A 47 -33.59 7.14 0.45
N GLN A 48 -32.75 7.51 -0.53
CA GLN A 48 -31.29 7.56 -0.37
C GLN A 48 -30.88 8.55 0.72
N LYS A 49 -31.50 9.71 0.76
CA LYS A 49 -31.26 10.71 1.83
C LYS A 49 -31.62 10.16 3.20
N SER A 50 -32.81 9.58 3.33
CA SER A 50 -33.27 8.93 4.57
C SER A 50 -32.35 7.80 5.01
N LEU A 51 -31.83 7.00 4.06
CA LEU A 51 -30.86 5.95 4.34
C LEU A 51 -29.53 6.49 4.85
N VAL A 52 -29.01 7.54 4.24
CA VAL A 52 -27.76 8.20 4.69
C VAL A 52 -27.95 8.82 6.07
N ASP A 53 -29.07 9.49 6.30
CA ASP A 53 -29.41 10.05 7.62
C ASP A 53 -29.50 8.95 8.68
N ALA A 54 -30.10 7.81 8.36
CA ALA A 54 -30.18 6.66 9.27
C ALA A 54 -28.81 6.03 9.53
N LEU A 55 -27.97 5.91 8.50
CA LEU A 55 -26.64 5.28 8.59
C LEU A 55 -25.59 6.15 9.29
N ILE A 56 -25.65 7.47 9.15
CA ILE A 56 -24.60 8.38 9.61
C ILE A 56 -25.07 9.36 10.65
N LEU A 57 -26.24 9.98 10.44
CA LEU A 57 -26.75 11.09 11.27
C LEU A 57 -27.88 10.64 12.24
N GLY A 58 -28.22 9.34 12.21
CA GLY A 58 -29.41 8.77 12.82
C GLY A 58 -29.72 9.23 14.24
N LYS A 59 -30.99 9.40 14.53
CA LYS A 59 -31.59 9.71 15.85
C LYS A 59 -31.46 8.54 16.84
N GLY A 60 -30.31 7.84 16.81
CA GLY A 60 -30.01 6.70 17.68
C GLY A 60 -29.16 7.10 18.90
N PRO A 61 -28.77 6.11 19.73
CA PRO A 61 -27.88 6.35 20.86
C PRO A 61 -26.61 7.07 20.41
N SER A 62 -26.10 7.94 21.26
CA SER A 62 -24.95 8.83 20.96
C SER A 62 -23.93 8.14 20.03
N LEU A 63 -23.65 8.74 18.88
CA LEU A 63 -22.60 8.30 17.95
C LEU A 63 -21.29 7.91 18.66
N ALA A 64 -21.00 8.57 19.78
CA ALA A 64 -19.81 8.32 20.59
C ALA A 64 -19.74 6.89 21.14
N THR A 65 -20.87 6.27 21.52
CA THR A 65 -20.92 4.95 22.16
C THR A 65 -21.25 3.80 21.20
N THR A 66 -21.61 4.10 19.94
CA THR A 66 -22.01 3.06 18.97
C THR A 66 -20.80 2.25 18.52
N CYS A 67 -20.81 0.95 18.79
CA CYS A 67 -19.86 -0.01 18.21
C CYS A 67 -20.44 -0.61 16.93
N THR A 68 -19.62 -0.77 15.92
CA THR A 68 -20.01 -1.37 14.64
C THR A 68 -19.14 -2.57 14.31
N GLN A 69 -19.73 -3.51 13.57
CA GLN A 69 -19.00 -4.66 13.04
C GLN A 69 -18.56 -4.35 11.61
N PRO A 70 -17.28 -4.51 11.26
CA PRO A 70 -16.83 -4.32 9.90
C PRO A 70 -17.31 -5.45 9.00
N TYR A 71 -17.54 -5.17 7.72
CA TYR A 71 -17.77 -6.20 6.72
C TYR A 71 -16.46 -6.90 6.39
N LEU A 72 -16.37 -8.19 6.70
CA LEU A 72 -15.19 -9.01 6.50
C LEU A 72 -15.27 -9.76 5.18
N TYR A 73 -14.22 -9.69 4.36
CA TYR A 73 -14.09 -10.45 3.12
C TYR A 73 -12.67 -11.02 2.98
N LYS A 74 -12.52 -11.99 2.10
CA LYS A 74 -11.25 -12.68 1.88
C LYS A 74 -10.74 -12.40 0.48
N ILE A 75 -9.46 -12.08 0.37
CA ILE A 75 -8.72 -12.07 -0.90
C ILE A 75 -7.68 -13.19 -0.87
N ARG A 76 -7.36 -13.72 -2.03
CA ARG A 76 -6.32 -14.74 -2.17
C ARG A 76 -4.95 -14.10 -1.96
N LYS A 77 -4.13 -14.67 -1.09
CA LYS A 77 -2.78 -14.21 -0.81
C LYS A 77 -1.75 -14.99 -1.66
N ASN A 78 -1.92 -16.31 -1.72
CA ASN A 78 -1.15 -17.25 -2.54
C ASN A 78 -2.04 -18.46 -2.87
N SER A 79 -1.46 -19.53 -3.42
CA SER A 79 -2.19 -20.75 -3.79
C SER A 79 -2.95 -21.42 -2.63
N LEU A 80 -2.47 -21.26 -1.39
CA LEU A 80 -2.99 -21.97 -0.20
C LEU A 80 -3.65 -21.04 0.81
N GLU A 81 -3.26 -19.77 0.87
CA GLU A 81 -3.66 -18.85 1.94
C GLU A 81 -4.58 -17.74 1.44
N TYR A 82 -5.48 -17.33 2.33
CA TYR A 82 -6.32 -16.15 2.16
C TYR A 82 -5.94 -15.06 3.16
N ARG A 83 -6.03 -13.82 2.74
CA ARG A 83 -5.96 -12.65 3.61
C ARG A 83 -7.38 -12.14 3.88
N ARG A 84 -7.74 -11.97 5.14
CA ARG A 84 -9.00 -11.38 5.56
C ARG A 84 -8.86 -9.87 5.62
N LEU A 85 -9.72 -9.16 4.92
CA LEU A 85 -9.81 -7.71 4.89
C LEU A 85 -11.12 -7.25 5.49
N ALA A 86 -11.17 -5.98 5.89
CA ALA A 86 -12.31 -5.36 6.55
C ALA A 86 -12.72 -4.06 5.84
N LEU A 87 -14.01 -3.90 5.58
CA LEU A 87 -14.62 -2.62 5.23
C LEU A 87 -15.34 -2.08 6.45
N LEU A 88 -14.97 -0.89 6.88
CA LEU A 88 -15.58 -0.25 8.04
C LEU A 88 -17.00 0.21 7.74
N HIS A 89 -17.87 0.11 8.73
CA HIS A 89 -19.23 0.64 8.65
C HIS A 89 -19.21 2.17 8.43
N PRO A 90 -20.14 2.75 7.66
CA PRO A 90 -20.20 4.20 7.41
C PRO A 90 -20.17 5.08 8.67
N ILE A 91 -20.83 4.67 9.77
CA ILE A 91 -20.75 5.38 11.07
C ILE A 91 -19.29 5.43 11.58
N SER A 92 -18.53 4.34 11.47
CA SER A 92 -17.12 4.32 11.90
C SER A 92 -16.26 5.18 11.01
N GLN A 93 -16.49 5.20 9.69
CA GLN A 93 -15.80 6.11 8.78
C GLN A 93 -16.12 7.58 9.11
N TRP A 94 -17.36 7.88 9.52
CA TRP A 94 -17.74 9.22 9.99
C TRP A 94 -17.01 9.62 11.28
N LYS A 95 -16.83 8.68 12.22
CA LYS A 95 -16.03 8.91 13.43
C LYS A 95 -14.57 9.18 13.11
N ILE A 96 -14.00 8.44 12.16
CA ILE A 96 -12.63 8.66 11.67
C ILE A 96 -12.51 10.06 11.06
N ARG A 97 -13.48 10.49 10.26
CA ARG A 97 -13.52 11.85 9.70
C ARG A 97 -13.46 12.92 10.81
N GLU A 98 -14.26 12.79 11.88
CA GLU A 98 -14.23 13.70 13.03
C GLU A 98 -12.91 13.64 13.78
N PHE A 99 -12.35 12.43 13.95
CA PHE A 99 -11.05 12.22 14.56
C PHE A 99 -9.92 12.88 13.76
N TYR A 100 -9.88 12.73 12.44
CA TYR A 100 -8.90 13.40 11.59
C TYR A 100 -9.03 14.91 11.64
N ARG A 101 -10.26 15.45 11.60
CA ARG A 101 -10.51 16.87 11.72
C ARG A 101 -9.95 17.47 13.01
N ARG A 102 -10.03 16.72 14.10
CA ARG A 102 -9.58 17.16 15.41
C ARG A 102 -8.07 16.97 15.62
N TYR A 103 -7.51 15.90 15.08
CA TYR A 103 -6.19 15.41 15.46
C TYR A 103 -5.18 15.27 14.32
N GLU A 104 -5.45 15.75 13.11
CA GLU A 104 -4.54 15.63 11.96
C GLU A 104 -3.10 16.06 12.26
N LYS A 105 -2.93 17.16 13.00
CA LYS A 105 -1.60 17.69 13.38
C LYS A 105 -0.86 16.76 14.32
N LEU A 106 -1.57 16.13 15.27
CA LEU A 106 -0.97 15.16 16.18
C LEU A 106 -0.63 13.84 15.45
N ILE A 107 -1.47 13.39 14.53
CA ILE A 107 -1.17 12.24 13.67
C ILE A 107 0.14 12.49 12.91
N LEU A 108 0.26 13.64 12.23
CA LEU A 108 1.47 13.98 11.48
C LEU A 108 2.70 14.14 12.39
N HIS A 109 2.53 14.68 13.57
CA HIS A 109 3.59 14.80 14.58
C HIS A 109 4.12 13.43 14.99
N TYR A 110 3.26 12.53 15.47
CA TYR A 110 3.68 11.19 15.90
C TYR A 110 4.23 10.34 14.75
N CYS A 111 3.74 10.50 13.53
CA CYS A 111 4.28 9.81 12.34
C CYS A 111 5.63 10.38 11.85
N SER A 112 6.20 11.39 12.50
CA SER A 112 7.46 12.03 12.12
C SER A 112 8.63 11.72 13.06
N HIS A 113 8.43 10.96 14.13
CA HIS A 113 9.46 10.72 15.15
C HIS A 113 10.62 9.84 14.67
N SER A 114 10.34 8.83 13.87
CA SER A 114 11.36 7.91 13.37
C SER A 114 11.91 8.33 12.01
N PRO A 115 13.22 8.35 11.82
CA PRO A 115 13.85 8.51 10.51
C PRO A 115 13.80 7.23 9.66
N ALA A 116 13.43 6.10 10.26
CA ALA A 116 13.50 4.78 9.62
C ALA A 116 12.30 4.48 8.72
N SER A 117 11.11 5.02 9.03
CA SER A 117 9.92 4.75 8.22
C SER A 117 10.03 5.35 6.82
N ILE A 118 9.91 4.50 5.80
CA ILE A 118 9.86 4.90 4.38
C ILE A 118 8.44 5.00 3.84
N ARG A 119 7.45 4.95 4.72
CA ARG A 119 6.03 5.13 4.38
C ARG A 119 5.27 5.70 5.57
N ALA A 120 5.44 6.97 5.84
CA ALA A 120 4.74 7.66 6.92
C ALA A 120 3.92 8.84 6.43
N PRO A 121 2.73 9.12 7.00
CA PRO A 121 1.99 10.35 6.75
C PRO A 121 2.86 11.59 6.98
N LYS A 122 2.87 12.51 6.02
CA LYS A 122 3.69 13.73 6.05
C LYS A 122 2.86 15.01 6.01
N SER A 123 1.77 14.99 5.25
CA SER A 123 0.86 16.13 5.11
C SER A 123 -0.53 15.63 4.75
N ILE A 124 -1.52 16.54 4.78
CA ILE A 124 -2.84 16.25 4.21
C ILE A 124 -2.71 16.35 2.70
N ALA A 125 -3.15 15.31 1.99
CA ALA A 125 -3.07 15.28 0.55
C ALA A 125 -3.86 16.40 -0.12
N SER A 126 -3.29 17.03 -1.16
CA SER A 126 -4.01 17.91 -2.06
C SER A 126 -4.90 17.07 -2.95
N THR A 127 -6.14 17.47 -3.13
CA THR A 127 -7.08 16.63 -3.85
C THR A 127 -7.80 17.40 -4.92
N PHE A 128 -7.91 16.81 -6.08
CA PHE A 128 -9.08 17.02 -6.91
C PHE A 128 -9.62 15.64 -7.32
N TYR A 129 -10.92 15.57 -7.40
CA TYR A 129 -11.64 14.35 -7.73
C TYR A 129 -12.39 14.58 -9.03
N SER A 130 -12.14 13.77 -10.03
CA SER A 130 -12.90 13.84 -11.28
C SER A 130 -14.07 12.88 -11.20
N LYS A 131 -15.27 13.42 -11.34
CA LYS A 131 -16.50 12.64 -11.34
C LYS A 131 -16.75 12.08 -12.75
N ASN A 132 -16.12 10.96 -13.06
CA ASN A 132 -16.38 10.23 -14.30
C ASN A 132 -16.43 8.73 -13.97
N SER A 133 -17.52 8.06 -14.34
CA SER A 133 -17.71 6.63 -14.11
C SER A 133 -16.58 5.77 -14.70
N TRP A 134 -15.97 6.20 -15.78
CA TRP A 134 -14.81 5.55 -16.41
C TRP A 134 -13.50 5.82 -15.68
N GLU A 135 -13.32 6.99 -15.08
CA GLU A 135 -12.13 7.34 -14.32
C GLU A 135 -12.09 6.67 -12.96
N ASN A 136 -13.23 6.31 -12.38
CA ASN A 136 -13.29 5.53 -11.17
C ASN A 136 -12.61 4.17 -11.33
N VAL A 137 -12.67 3.54 -12.48
CA VAL A 137 -11.92 2.30 -12.80
C VAL A 137 -10.42 2.55 -12.81
N TYR A 138 -9.94 3.72 -13.25
CA TYR A 138 -8.53 4.11 -13.23
C TYR A 138 -8.04 4.54 -11.85
N LYS A 139 -8.90 5.07 -10.98
CA LYS A 139 -8.61 5.41 -9.59
C LYS A 139 -7.98 4.22 -8.85
N TYR A 140 -8.47 3.04 -9.07
CA TYR A 140 -7.95 1.81 -8.45
C TYR A 140 -6.58 1.36 -8.96
N LYS A 141 -6.03 2.01 -9.97
CA LYS A 141 -4.77 1.62 -10.61
C LYS A 141 -3.60 2.56 -10.34
N THR A 142 -3.85 3.76 -9.81
CA THR A 142 -2.84 4.84 -9.84
C THR A 142 -1.90 4.89 -8.65
N GLY A 143 -2.18 4.27 -7.53
CA GLY A 143 -1.26 4.29 -6.38
C GLY A 143 -1.91 3.72 -5.14
N ALA A 144 -1.11 3.19 -4.21
CA ALA A 144 -1.62 2.67 -2.94
C ALA A 144 -1.92 3.80 -1.96
N VAL A 145 -1.14 4.89 -2.01
CA VAL A 145 -1.30 6.10 -1.21
C VAL A 145 -0.80 7.31 -2.01
N ALA A 146 -1.24 8.51 -1.66
CA ALA A 146 -0.69 9.74 -2.19
C ALA A 146 0.76 9.91 -1.72
N LEU A 147 1.66 10.26 -2.63
CA LEU A 147 3.05 10.59 -2.31
C LEU A 147 3.25 12.10 -2.29
N GLU A 148 3.97 12.60 -1.30
CA GLU A 148 4.29 14.02 -1.14
C GLU A 148 4.92 14.61 -2.42
N SER A 149 5.84 13.85 -3.04
CA SER A 149 6.53 14.25 -4.27
C SER A 149 5.63 14.39 -5.50
N LEU A 150 4.47 13.76 -5.50
CA LEU A 150 3.55 13.72 -6.63
C LEU A 150 2.20 14.38 -6.33
N ASP A 151 1.96 14.80 -5.09
CA ASP A 151 0.66 15.26 -4.61
C ASP A 151 0.10 16.46 -5.40
N GLY A 152 0.94 17.38 -5.82
CA GLY A 152 0.53 18.55 -6.61
C GLY A 152 0.14 18.24 -8.08
N TYR A 153 0.50 17.05 -8.58
CA TYR A 153 0.30 16.64 -9.97
C TYR A 153 -0.71 15.50 -10.13
N ALA A 154 -1.10 14.88 -9.02
CA ALA A 154 -2.00 13.74 -9.06
C ALA A 154 -3.45 14.17 -9.38
N LYS A 155 -4.09 13.51 -10.35
CA LYS A 155 -5.52 13.71 -10.67
C LYS A 155 -6.44 13.12 -9.60
N HIS A 156 -6.00 12.12 -8.87
CA HIS A 156 -6.73 11.45 -7.82
C HIS A 156 -5.80 11.22 -6.64
N THR A 157 -6.30 11.45 -5.45
CA THR A 157 -5.60 11.16 -4.22
C THR A 157 -6.21 9.91 -3.60
N PRO A 158 -5.50 8.78 -3.58
CA PRO A 158 -6.03 7.51 -3.08
C PRO A 158 -6.13 7.45 -1.56
N SER A 159 -5.52 8.38 -0.83
CA SER A 159 -5.47 8.43 0.64
C SER A 159 -5.77 9.83 1.17
N PHE A 160 -6.22 9.94 2.43
CA PHE A 160 -6.46 11.23 3.07
C PHE A 160 -5.16 11.98 3.35
N PHE A 161 -4.12 11.26 3.77
CA PHE A 161 -2.78 11.81 3.96
C PHE A 161 -1.91 11.58 2.73
N SER A 162 -0.96 12.47 2.54
CA SER A 162 0.16 12.32 1.62
C SER A 162 1.35 11.78 2.39
N TYR A 163 2.02 10.78 1.83
CA TYR A 163 3.05 9.99 2.49
C TYR A 163 4.44 10.36 1.98
N ARG A 164 5.43 10.36 2.86
CA ARG A 164 6.84 10.39 2.46
C ARG A 164 7.31 9.01 1.99
N GLY A 165 8.33 8.98 1.13
CA GLY A 165 9.03 7.77 0.72
C GLY A 165 8.30 6.99 -0.36
N CYS A 166 7.96 5.73 -0.11
CA CYS A 166 7.47 4.80 -1.13
C CYS A 166 6.02 4.39 -0.89
N ASP A 167 5.18 4.43 -1.93
CA ASP A 167 3.82 3.88 -1.90
C ASP A 167 3.80 2.35 -1.92
N ARG A 168 4.84 1.73 -2.52
CA ARG A 168 5.02 0.29 -2.62
C ARG A 168 6.46 -0.11 -2.30
N LEU A 169 6.61 -1.22 -1.59
CA LEU A 169 7.91 -1.71 -1.12
C LEU A 169 8.92 -1.95 -2.26
N TYR A 170 8.50 -2.49 -3.40
CA TYR A 170 9.43 -2.73 -4.50
C TYR A 170 10.13 -1.46 -5.01
N LYS A 171 9.50 -0.29 -4.88
CA LYS A 171 10.11 1.00 -5.25
C LYS A 171 11.28 1.38 -4.34
N PHE A 172 11.25 0.92 -3.09
CA PHE A 172 12.40 1.08 -2.21
C PHE A 172 13.61 0.33 -2.74
N PHE A 173 13.46 -0.94 -3.14
CA PHE A 173 14.57 -1.74 -3.67
C PHE A 173 15.13 -1.23 -5.00
N THR A 174 14.39 -0.42 -5.73
CA THR A 174 14.85 0.22 -6.98
C THR A 174 15.25 1.69 -6.77
N SER A 175 15.26 2.17 -5.54
CA SER A 175 15.53 3.57 -5.21
C SER A 175 17.03 3.87 -5.08
N VAL A 176 17.37 5.15 -5.25
CA VAL A 176 18.72 5.63 -5.00
C VAL A 176 19.13 5.42 -3.53
N ASP A 177 18.18 5.53 -2.57
CA ASP A 177 18.45 5.30 -1.15
C ASP A 177 18.94 3.86 -0.93
N TYR A 178 18.23 2.86 -1.46
CA TYR A 178 18.65 1.45 -1.34
C TYR A 178 20.05 1.21 -1.94
N PHE A 179 20.31 1.77 -3.10
CA PHE A 179 21.62 1.67 -3.75
C PHE A 179 22.75 2.34 -2.93
N GLN A 180 22.48 3.47 -2.28
CA GLN A 180 23.44 4.10 -1.39
C GLN A 180 23.69 3.29 -0.12
N LEU A 181 22.65 2.64 0.43
CA LEU A 181 22.78 1.74 1.57
C LEU A 181 23.63 0.52 1.20
N GLU A 182 23.44 -0.08 0.03
CA GLU A 182 24.27 -1.19 -0.47
C GLU A 182 25.75 -0.78 -0.64
N LYS A 183 26.03 0.44 -1.08
CA LYS A 183 27.41 0.96 -1.16
C LYS A 183 28.07 1.10 0.21
N ARG A 184 27.32 1.52 1.22
CA ARG A 184 27.83 1.85 2.56
C ARG A 184 27.99 0.63 3.46
N PHE A 185 27.10 -0.36 3.35
CA PHE A 185 26.99 -1.47 4.27
C PHE A 185 27.28 -2.80 3.60
N GLN A 186 27.84 -3.74 4.36
CA GLN A 186 28.20 -5.05 3.85
C GLN A 186 27.14 -6.12 4.16
N SER A 187 26.41 -5.97 5.26
CA SER A 187 25.41 -6.92 5.71
C SER A 187 24.01 -6.31 5.74
N GLN A 188 23.03 -7.05 5.27
CA GLN A 188 21.60 -6.73 5.36
C GLN A 188 20.88 -7.87 6.06
N MET A 189 19.97 -7.53 6.99
CA MET A 189 19.07 -8.49 7.62
C MET A 189 17.63 -8.00 7.53
N THR A 190 16.68 -8.91 7.27
CA THR A 190 15.25 -8.61 7.25
C THR A 190 14.59 -9.07 8.54
N LEU A 191 13.61 -8.28 9.00
CA LEU A 191 12.75 -8.63 10.11
C LEU A 191 11.29 -8.39 9.69
N ASP A 192 10.45 -9.41 9.84
CA ASP A 192 9.00 -9.37 9.60
C ASP A 192 8.29 -9.52 10.96
N VAL A 193 7.19 -8.79 11.18
CA VAL A 193 6.42 -8.91 12.42
C VAL A 193 5.32 -9.94 12.25
N SER A 194 5.29 -10.92 13.14
CA SER A 194 4.33 -12.03 13.07
C SER A 194 2.90 -11.54 13.27
N LYS A 195 2.01 -11.79 12.27
CA LYS A 195 0.58 -11.43 12.32
C LYS A 195 0.33 -10.00 12.84
N CYS A 196 1.14 -9.04 12.39
CA CYS A 196 1.21 -7.68 12.94
C CYS A 196 -0.17 -7.09 13.29
N PHE A 197 -1.04 -6.90 12.30
CA PHE A 197 -2.35 -6.27 12.50
C PHE A 197 -3.30 -7.08 13.37
N ASP A 198 -3.22 -8.41 13.31
CA ASP A 198 -4.02 -9.32 14.15
C ASP A 198 -3.54 -9.36 15.61
N SER A 199 -2.29 -8.92 15.87
CA SER A 199 -1.66 -9.00 17.19
C SER A 199 -1.59 -7.66 17.92
N ILE A 200 -1.80 -6.53 17.23
CA ILE A 200 -1.76 -5.21 17.85
C ILE A 200 -2.82 -5.12 18.94
N TYR A 201 -2.37 -4.88 20.19
CA TYR A 201 -3.24 -4.54 21.30
C TYR A 201 -3.60 -3.06 21.21
N THR A 202 -4.88 -2.73 21.09
CA THR A 202 -5.31 -1.37 20.72
C THR A 202 -4.88 -0.31 21.74
N HIS A 203 -4.85 -0.65 23.03
CA HIS A 203 -4.37 0.27 24.07
C HIS A 203 -2.87 0.61 23.95
N SER A 204 -2.09 -0.13 23.17
CA SER A 204 -0.67 0.16 22.95
C SER A 204 -0.42 1.51 22.27
N ILE A 205 -1.40 2.08 21.56
CA ILE A 205 -1.31 3.45 21.01
C ILE A 205 -1.11 4.49 22.10
N VAL A 206 -1.71 4.28 23.27
CA VAL A 206 -1.55 5.18 24.40
C VAL A 206 -0.13 5.12 24.95
N TRP A 207 0.51 3.93 24.91
CA TRP A 207 1.92 3.77 25.31
C TRP A 207 2.88 4.41 24.30
N ALA A 208 2.52 4.40 23.02
CA ALA A 208 3.31 5.03 21.97
C ALA A 208 3.24 6.56 21.97
N THR A 209 2.19 7.15 22.56
CA THR A 209 1.96 8.60 22.55
C THR A 209 2.27 9.28 23.90
N LYS A 210 2.44 8.48 24.95
CA LYS A 210 2.81 8.93 26.31
C LYS A 210 3.64 7.85 26.98
N GLU A 211 4.49 8.26 27.93
CA GLU A 211 5.23 7.29 28.76
C GLU A 211 4.26 6.35 29.50
N LYS A 212 4.53 5.05 29.41
CA LYS A 212 3.70 3.98 29.98
C LYS A 212 3.46 4.16 31.49
N GLU A 213 4.46 4.66 32.21
CA GLU A 213 4.34 4.96 33.64
C GLU A 213 3.42 6.14 33.96
N PHE A 214 3.50 7.20 33.14
CA PHE A 214 2.60 8.35 33.29
C PHE A 214 1.15 7.95 33.13
N ILE A 215 0.85 7.11 32.14
CA ILE A 215 -0.51 6.63 31.85
C ILE A 215 -1.06 5.81 33.01
N LYS A 216 -0.26 4.88 33.55
CA LYS A 216 -0.68 4.04 34.69
C LYS A 216 -1.02 4.87 35.93
N LYS A 217 -0.38 6.02 36.10
CA LYS A 217 -0.65 6.96 37.21
C LYS A 217 -1.83 7.89 36.93
N ASN A 218 -2.21 8.11 35.66
CA ASN A 218 -3.21 9.13 35.23
C ASN A 218 -4.31 8.55 34.33
N LEU A 219 -4.93 7.46 34.72
CA LEU A 219 -5.92 6.69 33.94
C LEU A 219 -7.15 7.47 33.45
N ARG A 220 -7.45 8.66 34.02
CA ARG A 220 -8.62 9.47 33.67
C ARG A 220 -8.32 10.66 32.77
N ALA A 221 -7.08 10.89 32.40
CA ALA A 221 -6.72 11.98 31.51
C ALA A 221 -6.96 11.55 30.06
N GLY A 222 -8.15 11.79 29.54
CA GLY A 222 -8.47 11.55 28.12
C GLY A 222 -7.42 12.18 27.22
N SER A 223 -6.86 11.38 26.30
CA SER A 223 -5.79 11.82 25.44
C SER A 223 -6.07 11.46 23.98
N PHE A 224 -5.26 12.00 23.08
CA PHE A 224 -5.25 11.61 21.66
C PHE A 224 -5.20 10.07 21.48
N GLY A 225 -4.29 9.39 22.22
CA GLY A 225 -4.17 7.94 22.16
C GLY A 225 -5.43 7.22 22.65
N ASP A 226 -6.07 7.68 23.73
CA ASP A 226 -7.31 7.10 24.24
C ASP A 226 -8.46 7.25 23.24
N GLU A 227 -8.60 8.42 22.61
CA GLU A 227 -9.63 8.63 21.59
C GLU A 227 -9.33 7.80 20.33
N PHE A 228 -8.06 7.63 19.95
CA PHE A 228 -7.69 6.80 18.81
C PHE A 228 -7.99 5.31 19.08
N ASP A 229 -7.66 4.82 20.26
CA ASP A 229 -8.03 3.47 20.70
C ASP A 229 -9.55 3.25 20.59
N VAL A 230 -10.36 4.19 21.10
CA VAL A 230 -11.81 4.11 21.00
C VAL A 230 -12.29 4.07 19.55
N VAL A 231 -11.74 4.89 18.66
CA VAL A 231 -12.12 4.92 17.24
C VAL A 231 -11.88 3.57 16.59
N ILE A 232 -10.71 2.95 16.82
CA ILE A 232 -10.37 1.63 16.26
C ILE A 232 -11.27 0.54 16.84
N ARG A 233 -11.42 0.46 18.17
CA ARG A 233 -12.24 -0.56 18.82
C ARG A 233 -13.72 -0.47 18.40
N HIS A 234 -14.28 0.72 18.43
CA HIS A 234 -15.68 0.91 18.04
C HIS A 234 -15.94 0.57 16.58
N GLY A 235 -14.94 0.71 15.71
CA GLY A 235 -15.01 0.24 14.32
C GLY A 235 -14.81 -1.26 14.14
N ASN A 236 -14.41 -1.98 15.19
CA ASN A 236 -14.07 -3.40 15.18
C ASN A 236 -14.82 -4.17 16.29
N HIS A 237 -16.11 -3.97 16.43
CA HIS A 237 -16.95 -4.67 17.40
C HIS A 237 -16.46 -4.59 18.86
N ASN A 238 -15.78 -3.49 19.22
CA ASN A 238 -15.13 -3.25 20.51
C ASN A 238 -14.02 -4.26 20.88
N GLU A 239 -13.45 -4.93 19.87
CA GLU A 239 -12.29 -5.80 20.08
C GLU A 239 -11.05 -4.99 20.43
N THR A 240 -10.30 -5.46 21.41
CA THR A 240 -9.05 -4.82 21.89
C THR A 240 -7.80 -5.50 21.36
N ASN A 241 -7.93 -6.71 20.84
CA ASN A 241 -6.83 -7.47 20.25
C ASN A 241 -7.03 -7.60 18.74
N GLY A 242 -6.07 -7.09 17.99
CA GLY A 242 -6.15 -6.97 16.53
C GLY A 242 -6.89 -5.70 16.06
N ILE A 243 -6.49 -5.22 14.90
CA ILE A 243 -7.08 -4.07 14.23
C ILE A 243 -7.56 -4.44 12.81
N PRO A 244 -8.57 -3.78 12.26
CA PRO A 244 -9.08 -4.08 10.92
C PRO A 244 -7.99 -3.95 9.85
N ILE A 245 -7.82 -4.96 9.00
CA ILE A 245 -6.88 -4.94 7.89
C ILE A 245 -7.59 -4.36 6.66
N GLY A 246 -7.00 -3.35 6.03
CA GLY A 246 -7.52 -2.70 4.82
C GLY A 246 -7.69 -1.20 4.98
N PRO A 247 -8.35 -0.69 6.03
CA PRO A 247 -8.55 0.75 6.22
C PRO A 247 -7.25 1.55 6.39
N GLU A 248 -7.23 2.79 5.90
CA GLU A 248 -6.08 3.70 6.07
C GLU A 248 -5.82 4.01 7.55
N VAL A 249 -6.88 4.20 8.33
CA VAL A 249 -6.79 4.51 9.76
C VAL A 249 -6.03 3.45 10.55
N SER A 250 -6.20 2.17 10.21
CA SER A 250 -5.46 1.08 10.86
C SER A 250 -3.96 1.14 10.57
N ARG A 251 -3.59 1.55 9.37
CA ARG A 251 -2.17 1.74 9.00
C ARG A 251 -1.54 2.92 9.70
N ILE A 252 -2.29 4.01 9.88
CA ILE A 252 -1.84 5.18 10.64
C ILE A 252 -1.69 4.82 12.11
N PHE A 253 -2.62 4.04 12.64
CA PHE A 253 -2.57 3.54 14.02
C PHE A 253 -1.32 2.70 14.25
N SER A 254 -1.06 1.70 13.41
CA SER A 254 0.15 0.89 13.49
C SER A 254 1.41 1.72 13.26
N GLU A 255 1.39 2.67 12.32
CA GLU A 255 2.53 3.53 12.05
C GLU A 255 2.99 4.31 13.29
N ILE A 256 2.06 4.88 14.06
CA ILE A 256 2.38 5.61 15.30
C ILE A 256 3.03 4.69 16.33
N ILE A 257 2.53 3.46 16.48
CA ILE A 257 3.13 2.47 17.39
C ILE A 257 4.56 2.13 16.94
N PHE A 258 4.76 1.88 15.66
CA PHE A 258 6.07 1.55 15.11
C PHE A 258 7.05 2.73 15.12
N GLN A 259 6.58 3.96 15.06
CA GLN A 259 7.43 5.16 15.24
C GLN A 259 8.08 5.16 16.62
N GLU A 260 7.35 4.75 17.65
CA GLU A 260 7.88 4.67 19.01
C GLU A 260 8.79 3.44 19.19
N ILE A 261 8.44 2.30 18.59
CA ILE A 261 9.31 1.10 18.59
C ILE A 261 10.66 1.42 17.93
N ASP A 262 10.64 2.10 16.78
CA ASP A 262 11.85 2.55 16.09
C ASP A 262 12.70 3.46 17.00
N ARG A 263 12.08 4.44 17.68
CA ARG A 263 12.75 5.37 18.59
C ARG A 263 13.39 4.62 19.77
N ILE A 264 12.64 3.75 20.45
CA ILE A 264 13.14 2.93 21.56
C ILE A 264 14.34 2.08 21.11
N THR A 265 14.26 1.50 19.92
CA THR A 265 15.36 0.69 19.37
C THR A 265 16.61 1.54 19.15
N ILE A 266 16.48 2.72 18.56
CA ILE A 266 17.61 3.64 18.37
C ILE A 266 18.20 4.07 19.71
N ASP A 267 17.35 4.42 20.67
CA ASP A 267 17.77 4.85 22.00
C ASP A 267 18.48 3.74 22.81
N ASN A 268 18.12 2.47 22.57
CA ASN A 268 18.76 1.33 23.23
C ASN A 268 20.09 0.91 22.61
N LEU A 269 20.37 1.31 21.36
CA LEU A 269 21.64 1.05 20.65
C LEU A 269 22.68 2.14 20.92
N LYS A 270 22.92 2.49 22.18
CA LYS A 270 23.76 3.65 22.60
C LYS A 270 25.19 3.62 22.10
N ASP A 271 25.75 2.42 21.92
CA ASP A 271 27.14 2.23 21.47
C ASP A 271 27.29 2.31 19.94
N LEU A 272 26.19 2.37 19.22
CA LEU A 272 26.13 2.41 17.75
C LEU A 272 25.44 3.69 17.30
N LYS A 273 26.02 4.38 16.32
CA LYS A 273 25.43 5.61 15.77
C LYS A 273 24.56 5.29 14.57
N PHE A 274 23.26 5.62 14.70
CA PHE A 274 22.32 5.57 13.57
C PHE A 274 22.84 6.44 12.43
N ASP A 275 22.67 5.96 11.20
CA ASP A 275 23.16 6.57 9.94
C ASP A 275 24.70 6.61 9.78
N VAL A 276 25.47 6.00 10.69
CA VAL A 276 26.92 5.85 10.58
C VAL A 276 27.33 4.39 10.64
N ASP A 277 27.02 3.70 11.73
CA ASP A 277 27.38 2.30 11.97
C ASP A 277 26.33 1.34 11.43
N TYR A 278 25.10 1.79 11.43
CA TYR A 278 23.95 1.06 10.92
C TYR A 278 22.85 2.00 10.42
N VAL A 279 21.95 1.43 9.62
CA VAL A 279 20.67 2.03 9.22
C VAL A 279 19.63 0.92 9.23
N PHE A 280 18.41 1.23 9.60
CA PHE A 280 17.28 0.39 9.21
C PHE A 280 16.22 1.23 8.53
N ARG A 281 15.48 0.58 7.63
CA ARG A 281 14.35 1.13 6.90
C ARG A 281 13.13 0.28 7.17
N ARG A 282 12.01 0.92 7.47
CA ARG A 282 10.76 0.22 7.77
C ARG A 282 9.67 0.60 6.79
N TYR A 283 9.04 -0.42 6.22
CA TYR A 283 7.86 -0.30 5.38
C TYR A 283 6.70 -1.02 6.07
N VAL A 284 5.85 -0.28 6.77
CA VAL A 284 4.76 -0.80 7.62
C VAL A 284 5.34 -1.70 8.73
N ASP A 285 5.25 -3.03 8.59
CA ASP A 285 5.73 -4.06 9.51
C ASP A 285 7.04 -4.73 9.05
N ASP A 286 7.48 -4.49 7.82
CA ASP A 286 8.74 -5.01 7.29
C ASP A 286 9.92 -4.09 7.64
N VAL A 287 10.95 -4.63 8.28
CA VAL A 287 12.17 -3.89 8.65
C VAL A 287 13.38 -4.45 7.94
N TYR A 288 14.14 -3.56 7.31
CA TYR A 288 15.38 -3.86 6.58
C TYR A 288 16.54 -3.20 7.30
N ILE A 289 17.39 -4.01 7.93
CA ILE A 289 18.54 -3.61 8.75
C ILE A 289 19.79 -3.69 7.87
N PHE A 290 20.60 -2.63 7.86
CA PHE A 290 21.86 -2.55 7.13
C PHE A 290 22.96 -2.19 8.12
N ALA A 291 24.07 -2.91 8.12
CA ALA A 291 25.22 -2.64 8.98
C ALA A 291 26.53 -3.05 8.30
N ARG A 292 27.66 -2.65 8.93
CA ARG A 292 29.00 -2.95 8.43
C ARG A 292 29.32 -4.43 8.42
N ASP A 293 28.77 -5.18 9.37
CA ASP A 293 28.96 -6.61 9.49
C ASP A 293 27.72 -7.33 10.03
N GLU A 294 27.74 -8.66 10.00
CA GLU A 294 26.62 -9.51 10.41
C GLU A 294 26.39 -9.50 11.92
N SER A 295 27.43 -9.27 12.72
CA SER A 295 27.29 -9.24 14.18
C SER A 295 26.46 -8.04 14.62
N ILE A 296 26.69 -6.89 14.00
CA ILE A 296 25.93 -5.66 14.24
C ILE A 296 24.48 -5.82 13.77
N THR A 297 24.23 -6.43 12.59
CA THR A 297 22.85 -6.67 12.15
C THR A 297 22.08 -7.57 13.11
N LYS A 298 22.71 -8.60 13.67
CA LYS A 298 22.10 -9.48 14.69
C LYS A 298 21.82 -8.76 16.01
N GLN A 299 22.73 -7.89 16.44
CA GLN A 299 22.52 -7.06 17.63
C GLN A 299 21.31 -6.13 17.44
N ILE A 300 21.21 -5.46 16.30
CA ILE A 300 20.08 -4.57 15.99
C ILE A 300 18.77 -5.38 15.91
N TYR A 301 18.79 -6.55 15.26
CA TYR A 301 17.64 -7.45 15.18
C TYR A 301 17.15 -7.84 16.59
N SER A 302 18.05 -8.23 17.50
CA SER A 302 17.70 -8.56 18.87
C SER A 302 17.10 -7.37 19.61
N THR A 303 17.74 -6.20 19.55
CA THR A 303 17.25 -4.98 20.21
C THR A 303 15.89 -4.54 19.66
N TYR A 304 15.69 -4.66 18.33
CA TYR A 304 14.39 -4.37 17.71
C TYR A 304 13.31 -5.35 18.15
N SER A 305 13.66 -6.64 18.25
CA SER A 305 12.76 -7.68 18.76
C SER A 305 12.34 -7.43 20.21
N ASP A 306 13.28 -7.01 21.07
CA ASP A 306 12.98 -6.62 22.45
C ASP A 306 12.06 -5.39 22.51
N SER A 307 12.27 -4.42 21.63
CA SER A 307 11.41 -3.24 21.49
C SER A 307 9.99 -3.63 21.04
N LEU A 308 9.84 -4.57 20.11
CA LEU A 308 8.54 -5.13 19.69
C LEU A 308 7.82 -5.79 20.88
N MET A 309 8.54 -6.62 21.68
CA MET A 309 7.95 -7.30 22.84
C MET A 309 7.40 -6.32 23.89
N SER A 310 7.94 -5.11 23.99
CA SER A 310 7.40 -4.07 24.89
C SER A 310 5.99 -3.61 24.50
N PHE A 311 5.58 -3.86 23.24
CA PHE A 311 4.27 -3.59 22.67
C PHE A 311 3.44 -4.86 22.40
N ASN A 312 3.85 -6.02 22.96
CA ASN A 312 3.25 -7.35 22.74
C ASN A 312 3.29 -7.79 21.25
N LEU A 313 4.26 -7.31 20.50
CA LEU A 313 4.52 -7.73 19.12
C LEU A 313 5.75 -8.64 19.08
N HIS A 314 5.80 -9.53 18.09
CA HIS A 314 6.88 -10.51 17.99
C HIS A 314 7.44 -10.56 16.56
N ALA A 315 8.77 -10.63 16.47
CA ALA A 315 9.44 -10.88 15.20
C ALA A 315 9.19 -12.31 14.73
N ASN A 316 9.04 -12.47 13.42
CA ASN A 316 8.91 -13.78 12.76
C ASN A 316 10.29 -14.30 12.40
N ALA A 317 10.91 -15.07 13.29
CA ALA A 317 12.25 -15.63 13.07
C ALA A 317 12.35 -16.53 11.83
N ALA A 318 11.26 -17.21 11.45
CA ALA A 318 11.25 -18.07 10.27
C ALA A 318 11.38 -17.33 8.94
N LYS A 319 11.05 -16.04 8.92
CA LYS A 319 11.19 -15.17 7.75
C LYS A 319 12.42 -14.27 7.80
N ALA A 320 13.15 -14.28 8.91
CA ALA A 320 14.39 -13.52 9.02
C ALA A 320 15.42 -14.05 8.02
N THR A 321 15.95 -13.18 7.19
CA THR A 321 17.01 -13.54 6.23
C THR A 321 18.18 -12.59 6.38
N THR A 322 19.39 -13.14 6.33
CA THR A 322 20.64 -12.37 6.30
C THR A 322 21.31 -12.56 4.97
N GLN A 323 21.81 -11.48 4.39
CA GLN A 323 22.58 -11.53 3.15
C GLN A 323 23.72 -10.52 3.19
N ASN A 324 24.82 -10.88 2.54
CA ASN A 324 25.96 -10.00 2.33
C ASN A 324 25.89 -9.39 0.94
N ARG A 325 26.50 -8.22 0.79
CA ARG A 325 26.59 -7.52 -0.49
C ARG A 325 27.19 -8.41 -1.58
N PRO A 326 26.61 -8.48 -2.80
CA PRO A 326 25.47 -7.67 -3.30
C PRO A 326 24.13 -8.13 -2.75
N PHE A 327 23.24 -7.14 -2.41
CA PHE A 327 21.94 -7.42 -1.83
C PHE A 327 20.93 -7.81 -2.92
N VAL A 328 20.94 -9.06 -3.30
CA VAL A 328 20.04 -9.58 -4.33
C VAL A 328 19.06 -10.57 -3.70
N THR A 329 17.83 -10.15 -3.51
CA THR A 329 16.76 -11.01 -3.01
C THR A 329 16.33 -12.03 -4.09
N LYS A 330 15.77 -13.18 -3.68
CA LYS A 330 15.14 -14.13 -4.63
C LYS A 330 14.13 -13.42 -5.53
N LYS A 331 13.32 -12.53 -4.94
CA LYS A 331 12.30 -11.76 -5.66
C LYS A 331 12.88 -10.76 -6.65
N SER A 332 13.95 -10.05 -6.29
CA SER A 332 14.63 -9.12 -7.22
C SER A 332 15.20 -9.86 -8.43
N ARG A 333 15.83 -11.02 -8.19
CA ARG A 333 16.37 -11.87 -9.26
C ARG A 333 15.26 -12.37 -10.18
N LEU A 334 14.15 -12.82 -9.58
CA LEU A 334 13.00 -13.31 -10.33
C LEU A 334 12.36 -12.22 -11.20
N ILE A 335 12.14 -11.01 -10.64
CA ILE A 335 11.57 -9.88 -11.40
C ILE A 335 12.51 -9.43 -12.51
N PHE A 336 13.82 -9.39 -12.26
CA PHE A 336 14.80 -9.04 -13.27
C PHE A 336 14.77 -10.05 -14.42
N GLY A 337 14.85 -11.35 -14.13
CA GLY A 337 14.77 -12.40 -15.15
C GLY A 337 13.43 -12.39 -15.91
N ALA A 338 12.31 -12.14 -15.20
CA ALA A 338 11.00 -11.99 -15.84
C ALA A 338 10.94 -10.78 -16.76
N SER A 339 11.57 -9.66 -16.37
CA SER A 339 11.68 -8.46 -17.21
C SER A 339 12.45 -8.73 -18.49
N ASP A 340 13.56 -9.46 -18.39
CA ASP A 340 14.35 -9.88 -19.57
C ASP A 340 13.56 -10.80 -20.48
N CYS A 341 12.86 -11.80 -19.93
CA CYS A 341 11.99 -12.68 -20.73
C CYS A 341 10.90 -11.87 -21.46
N VAL A 342 10.27 -10.92 -20.78
CA VAL A 342 9.23 -10.04 -21.35
C VAL A 342 9.82 -9.16 -22.44
N ASN A 343 10.99 -8.56 -22.25
CA ASN A 343 11.63 -7.70 -23.25
C ASN A 343 12.01 -8.50 -24.49
N ILE A 344 12.67 -9.64 -24.33
CA ILE A 344 13.04 -10.54 -25.44
C ILE A 344 11.80 -10.99 -26.22
N PHE A 345 10.71 -11.31 -25.52
CA PHE A 345 9.44 -11.68 -26.15
C PHE A 345 8.92 -10.55 -27.03
N PHE A 346 8.82 -9.33 -26.50
CA PHE A 346 8.30 -8.19 -27.27
C PHE A 346 9.21 -7.76 -28.41
N GLU A 347 10.51 -7.70 -28.20
CA GLU A 347 11.49 -7.36 -29.24
C GLU A 347 11.44 -8.30 -30.44
N SER A 348 10.97 -9.54 -30.24
CA SER A 348 10.87 -10.55 -31.31
C SER A 348 9.79 -10.20 -32.36
N PHE A 349 8.75 -9.44 -31.98
CA PHE A 349 7.63 -9.09 -32.87
C PHE A 349 7.14 -7.64 -32.77
N LEU A 350 7.73 -6.81 -31.90
CA LEU A 350 7.46 -5.38 -31.82
C LEU A 350 8.74 -4.58 -32.01
N GLN A 351 8.61 -3.39 -32.56
CA GLN A 351 9.64 -2.39 -32.63
C GLN A 351 9.15 -1.13 -31.91
N ASP A 352 9.98 -0.57 -31.04
CA ASP A 352 9.73 0.71 -30.39
C ASP A 352 10.41 1.83 -31.20
N GLU A 353 9.63 2.74 -31.78
CA GLU A 353 10.15 3.90 -32.52
C GLU A 353 10.41 5.12 -31.61
N GLY A 354 10.33 4.93 -30.31
CA GLY A 354 10.42 6.01 -29.33
C GLY A 354 9.06 6.67 -29.08
N ARG A 355 9.02 7.50 -28.03
CA ARG A 355 7.80 8.16 -27.52
C ARG A 355 6.63 7.22 -27.23
N GLY A 356 6.90 5.91 -27.08
CA GLY A 356 5.90 4.90 -26.75
C GLY A 356 5.10 4.36 -27.94
N VAL A 357 5.50 4.65 -29.16
CA VAL A 357 4.90 4.12 -30.39
C VAL A 357 5.47 2.73 -30.66
N LEU A 358 4.59 1.72 -30.67
CA LEU A 358 4.97 0.32 -30.95
C LEU A 358 4.47 -0.06 -32.34
N ILE A 359 5.38 -0.61 -33.17
CA ILE A 359 5.07 -1.09 -34.51
C ILE A 359 5.27 -2.61 -34.56
N PRO A 360 4.25 -3.38 -34.98
CA PRO A 360 4.37 -4.81 -35.17
C PRO A 360 5.30 -5.19 -36.32
N LYS A 361 6.18 -6.18 -36.09
CA LYS A 361 6.95 -6.87 -37.12
C LYS A 361 6.15 -8.07 -37.65
N PRO A 362 6.45 -8.61 -38.85
CA PRO A 362 5.81 -9.81 -39.37
C PRO A 362 5.97 -11.01 -38.42
N ILE A 363 4.88 -11.66 -38.07
CA ILE A 363 4.86 -12.83 -37.20
C ILE A 363 4.60 -14.07 -38.06
N TYR A 364 5.60 -14.93 -38.20
CA TYR A 364 5.51 -16.15 -39.02
C TYR A 364 4.92 -17.33 -38.25
N SER A 365 5.11 -17.40 -36.93
CA SER A 365 4.64 -18.52 -36.12
C SER A 365 4.24 -18.03 -34.69
N PRO A 366 2.99 -17.55 -34.53
CA PRO A 366 2.48 -17.04 -33.24
C PRO A 366 2.69 -18.02 -32.08
N TRP A 367 2.30 -19.28 -32.27
CA TRP A 367 2.42 -20.32 -31.26
C TRP A 367 3.87 -20.59 -30.80
N ARG A 368 4.84 -20.56 -31.73
CA ARG A 368 6.24 -20.74 -31.34
C ARG A 368 6.76 -19.60 -30.48
N LEU A 369 6.32 -18.36 -30.74
CA LEU A 369 6.68 -17.20 -29.93
C LEU A 369 6.07 -17.31 -28.54
N ALA A 370 4.77 -17.56 -28.43
CA ALA A 370 4.08 -17.76 -27.18
C ALA A 370 4.71 -18.91 -26.37
N LYS A 371 4.93 -20.07 -26.99
CA LYS A 371 5.55 -21.22 -26.35
C LYS A 371 6.94 -20.91 -25.81
N LYS A 372 7.80 -20.24 -26.61
CA LYS A 372 9.16 -19.89 -26.19
C LYS A 372 9.14 -18.99 -24.95
N PHE A 373 8.23 -18.02 -24.92
CA PHE A 373 8.05 -17.13 -23.77
C PHE A 373 7.59 -17.92 -22.53
N ILE A 374 6.54 -18.74 -22.66
CA ILE A 374 6.01 -19.58 -21.58
C ILE A 374 7.11 -20.49 -21.02
N ASP A 375 7.88 -21.16 -21.90
CA ASP A 375 8.97 -22.05 -21.49
C ASP A 375 10.09 -21.28 -20.76
N SER A 376 10.41 -20.05 -21.20
CA SER A 376 11.40 -19.19 -20.52
C SER A 376 10.93 -18.82 -19.11
N ILE A 377 9.66 -18.47 -18.93
CA ILE A 377 9.08 -18.18 -17.61
C ILE A 377 9.06 -19.43 -16.72
N LYS A 378 8.73 -20.61 -17.26
CA LYS A 378 8.78 -21.88 -16.52
C LYS A 378 10.18 -22.17 -15.99
N VAL A 379 11.20 -22.02 -16.84
CA VAL A 379 12.60 -22.21 -16.45
C VAL A 379 13.01 -21.25 -15.36
N LEU A 380 12.65 -19.98 -15.50
CA LEU A 380 12.93 -18.94 -14.50
C LEU A 380 12.30 -19.26 -13.13
N CYS A 381 11.03 -19.66 -13.11
CA CYS A 381 10.33 -20.03 -11.88
C CYS A 381 10.98 -21.27 -11.24
N SER A 382 11.28 -22.29 -12.03
CA SER A 382 11.94 -23.52 -11.55
C SER A 382 13.32 -23.24 -10.96
N GLN A 383 14.15 -22.40 -11.60
CA GLN A 383 15.47 -22.01 -11.10
C GLN A 383 15.41 -21.19 -9.81
N SER A 384 14.35 -20.44 -9.60
CA SER A 384 14.16 -19.58 -8.43
C SER A 384 13.41 -20.29 -7.30
N ASP A 385 12.92 -21.51 -7.52
CA ASP A 385 12.08 -22.28 -6.58
C ASP A 385 10.87 -21.46 -6.13
N VAL A 386 10.10 -20.94 -7.09
CA VAL A 386 8.91 -20.11 -6.88
C VAL A 386 7.79 -20.48 -7.84
N ASP A 387 6.56 -20.23 -7.43
CA ASP A 387 5.38 -20.41 -8.25
C ASP A 387 5.09 -19.18 -9.14
N TYR A 388 4.23 -19.36 -10.15
CA TYR A 388 3.78 -18.26 -11.03
C TYR A 388 3.14 -17.10 -10.28
N ASP A 389 2.52 -17.35 -9.13
CA ASP A 389 1.84 -16.33 -8.31
C ASP A 389 2.76 -15.14 -7.96
N GLU A 390 4.08 -15.40 -7.81
CA GLU A 390 5.07 -14.38 -7.48
C GLU A 390 5.30 -13.34 -8.59
N ILE A 391 5.11 -13.74 -9.85
CA ILE A 391 5.37 -12.89 -11.02
C ILE A 391 4.14 -12.60 -11.87
N ALA A 392 3.02 -13.29 -11.65
CA ALA A 392 1.81 -13.16 -12.45
C ALA A 392 1.35 -11.69 -12.59
N SER A 393 1.31 -10.96 -11.47
CA SER A 393 0.92 -9.54 -11.50
C SER A 393 1.85 -8.67 -12.35
N PHE A 394 3.15 -8.95 -12.33
CA PHE A 394 4.14 -8.24 -13.15
C PHE A 394 3.94 -8.56 -14.64
N LEU A 395 3.80 -9.84 -14.99
CA LEU A 395 3.61 -10.29 -16.38
C LEU A 395 2.31 -9.72 -16.96
N ILE A 396 1.18 -9.90 -16.25
CA ILE A 396 -0.13 -9.39 -16.69
C ILE A 396 -0.08 -7.88 -16.88
N SER A 397 0.50 -7.14 -15.94
CA SER A 397 0.61 -5.68 -16.06
C SER A 397 1.47 -5.25 -17.25
N SER A 398 2.62 -5.94 -17.45
CA SER A 398 3.55 -5.62 -18.53
C SER A 398 2.96 -5.91 -19.91
N ILE A 399 2.26 -7.02 -20.07
CA ILE A 399 1.61 -7.41 -21.33
C ILE A 399 0.40 -6.50 -21.59
N THR A 400 -0.46 -6.29 -20.60
CA THR A 400 -1.65 -5.43 -20.72
C THR A 400 -1.29 -4.00 -21.11
N GLU A 401 -0.20 -3.44 -20.57
CA GLU A 401 0.23 -2.09 -20.92
C GLU A 401 0.64 -1.97 -22.41
N ARG A 402 1.28 -3.00 -22.96
CA ARG A 402 1.67 -3.04 -24.38
C ARG A 402 0.47 -3.26 -25.29
N ILE A 403 -0.46 -4.12 -24.90
CA ILE A 403 -1.75 -4.28 -25.60
C ILE A 403 -2.48 -2.92 -25.69
N LYS A 404 -2.56 -2.18 -24.58
CA LYS A 404 -3.19 -0.86 -24.58
C LYS A 404 -2.50 0.12 -25.52
N ARG A 405 -1.18 0.14 -25.58
CA ARG A 405 -0.45 1.01 -26.51
C ARG A 405 -0.79 0.68 -27.96
N LEU A 406 -0.85 -0.62 -28.31
CA LEU A 406 -1.22 -1.05 -29.66
C LEU A 406 -2.68 -0.72 -29.99
N VAL A 407 -3.61 -0.95 -29.07
CA VAL A 407 -5.04 -0.63 -29.27
C VAL A 407 -5.29 0.86 -29.42
N ASN A 408 -4.52 1.68 -28.70
CA ASN A 408 -4.64 3.15 -28.75
C ASN A 408 -3.84 3.78 -29.91
N SER A 409 -3.10 3.01 -30.69
CA SER A 409 -2.43 3.50 -31.89
C SER A 409 -3.45 3.89 -32.96
N ASP A 410 -3.29 5.03 -33.55
CA ASP A 410 -4.15 5.45 -34.69
C ASP A 410 -3.73 4.68 -35.94
N ILE A 411 -4.49 3.64 -36.27
CA ILE A 411 -4.27 2.78 -37.42
C ILE A 411 -5.30 3.05 -38.54
N SER A 412 -6.11 4.10 -38.42
CA SER A 412 -7.23 4.37 -39.33
C SER A 412 -6.80 4.49 -40.79
N GLU A 413 -5.70 5.19 -41.05
CA GLU A 413 -5.15 5.44 -42.38
C GLU A 413 -4.09 4.43 -42.84
N MET A 414 -3.74 3.43 -42.03
CA MET A 414 -2.71 2.44 -42.34
C MET A 414 -3.20 1.40 -43.38
N GLU A 415 -2.26 0.84 -44.14
CA GLU A 415 -2.53 -0.26 -45.07
C GLU A 415 -3.10 -1.49 -44.39
N LYS A 416 -3.89 -2.29 -45.10
CA LYS A 416 -4.59 -3.47 -44.58
C LYS A 416 -3.61 -4.52 -44.00
N GLU A 417 -2.43 -4.61 -44.60
CA GLU A 417 -1.38 -5.55 -44.17
C GLU A 417 -0.77 -5.16 -42.82
N VAL A 418 -0.53 -3.86 -42.61
CA VAL A 418 -0.07 -3.31 -41.32
C VAL A 418 -1.14 -3.51 -40.26
N LYS A 419 -2.41 -3.25 -40.53
CA LYS A 419 -3.53 -3.51 -39.59
C LYS A 419 -3.59 -4.96 -39.16
N ARG A 420 -3.36 -5.93 -40.07
CA ARG A 420 -3.26 -7.35 -39.71
C ARG A 420 -2.08 -7.64 -38.75
N GLY A 421 -0.96 -6.95 -38.90
CA GLY A 421 0.17 -7.03 -38.01
C GLY A 421 -0.19 -6.66 -36.57
N TYR A 422 -0.96 -5.59 -36.35
CA TYR A 422 -1.45 -5.18 -35.03
C TYR A 422 -2.36 -6.25 -34.39
N VAL A 423 -3.30 -6.80 -35.17
CA VAL A 423 -4.18 -7.88 -34.68
C VAL A 423 -3.36 -9.10 -34.28
N SER A 424 -2.43 -9.56 -35.16
CA SER A 424 -1.60 -10.72 -34.87
C SER A 424 -0.69 -10.53 -33.64
N ALA A 425 -0.17 -9.31 -33.43
CA ALA A 425 0.63 -9.00 -32.24
C ALA A 425 -0.21 -9.05 -30.95
N ILE A 426 -1.44 -8.53 -30.99
CA ILE A 426 -2.38 -8.58 -29.87
C ILE A 426 -2.77 -10.03 -29.57
N ASP A 427 -3.08 -10.84 -30.60
CA ASP A 427 -3.44 -12.25 -30.45
C ASP A 427 -2.33 -13.05 -29.75
N VAL A 428 -1.06 -12.87 -30.18
CA VAL A 428 0.09 -13.53 -29.52
C VAL A 428 0.22 -13.13 -28.05
N MET A 429 -0.10 -11.88 -27.70
CA MET A 429 -0.07 -11.43 -26.31
C MET A 429 -1.20 -12.04 -25.49
N PHE A 430 -2.39 -12.23 -26.08
CA PHE A 430 -3.49 -12.94 -25.39
C PHE A 430 -3.23 -14.42 -25.22
N GLU A 431 -2.49 -15.07 -26.13
CA GLU A 431 -2.09 -16.48 -26.02
C GLU A 431 -1.23 -16.77 -24.77
N VAL A 432 -0.51 -15.76 -24.23
CA VAL A 432 0.39 -15.91 -23.08
C VAL A 432 -0.19 -15.37 -21.77
N LEU A 433 -1.36 -14.71 -21.80
CA LEU A 433 -2.10 -14.26 -20.63
C LEU A 433 -2.99 -15.36 -20.06
#